data_cc78b27f05a7994ca46559985a815d6f
#
_entry.id   cc78b27f05a7994ca46559985a815d6f
#
_cell.length_a   1.000
_cell.length_b   1.000
_cell.length_c   1.000
_cell.angle_alpha   90.00
_cell.angle_beta   90.00
_cell.angle_gamma   90.00
#
_symmetry.space_group_name_H-M   'P 1'
#
loop_
_entity.id
_entity.type
_entity.pdbx_description
1 polymer ?
#
loop_
_entity_poly.entity_id
_entity_poly.type
_entity_poly.pdbx_seq_one_letter_code
_entity_poly.pdbx_strand_id
1 'polypeptide(L)'
;MAGDAAAGKAKSAVCGTCHGAAGISSVEMYPNLAGQKKTYLVNSLKAYKNKARNGGMAMIMQAQTTNLSDQDIDNLAAYYSSL
;
A
#
# COMPACT_ATOMS: atom_id res chain seq x y z
N MET A 1 -8.22 -14.25 2.50
CA MET A 1 -7.37 -14.65 3.62
C MET A 1 -6.97 -13.41 4.41
N ALA A 2 -6.95 -13.49 5.73
CA ALA A 2 -6.55 -12.37 6.56
C ALA A 2 -5.05 -12.16 6.47
N GLY A 3 -4.61 -10.94 6.27
CA GLY A 3 -3.20 -10.58 6.26
C GLY A 3 -2.62 -10.49 7.67
N ASP A 4 -1.30 -10.45 7.76
CA ASP A 4 -0.55 -10.29 8.99
C ASP A 4 -0.02 -8.85 9.06
N ALA A 5 -0.53 -8.07 10.03
CA ALA A 5 -0.14 -6.67 10.20
C ALA A 5 1.34 -6.51 10.55
N ALA A 6 1.91 -7.40 11.34
CA ALA A 6 3.33 -7.33 11.71
C ALA A 6 4.23 -7.58 10.49
N ALA A 7 3.89 -8.55 9.64
CA ALA A 7 4.60 -8.80 8.40
C ALA A 7 4.42 -7.62 7.42
N GLY A 8 3.24 -7.02 7.40
CA GLY A 8 2.97 -5.83 6.59
C GLY A 8 3.83 -4.65 7.03
N LYS A 9 3.97 -4.44 8.33
CA LYS A 9 4.85 -3.40 8.86
C LYS A 9 6.28 -3.57 8.39
N ALA A 10 6.80 -4.81 8.43
CA ALA A 10 8.15 -5.09 7.97
C ALA A 10 8.33 -4.79 6.48
N LYS A 11 7.31 -5.02 5.67
CA LYS A 11 7.31 -4.75 4.22
C LYS A 11 7.08 -3.28 3.88
N SER A 12 6.59 -2.48 4.81
CA SER A 12 6.11 -1.12 4.53
C SER A 12 7.21 -0.07 4.43
N ALA A 13 8.47 -0.41 4.66
CA ALA A 13 9.57 0.55 4.70
C ALA A 13 9.63 1.40 3.42
N VAL A 14 9.51 0.79 2.26
CA VAL A 14 9.55 1.52 0.98
C VAL A 14 8.31 2.41 0.81
N CYS A 15 7.16 1.97 1.29
CA CYS A 15 5.92 2.74 1.23
C CYS A 15 6.02 3.99 2.11
N GLY A 16 6.66 3.87 3.27
CA GLY A 16 6.83 4.96 4.22
C GLY A 16 7.62 6.13 3.67
N THR A 17 8.44 5.93 2.65
CA THR A 17 9.20 7.00 2.01
C THR A 17 8.28 8.11 1.48
N CYS A 18 7.13 7.75 0.93
CA CYS A 18 6.17 8.71 0.38
C CYS A 18 4.93 8.85 1.27
N HIS A 19 4.41 7.75 1.82
CA HIS A 19 3.16 7.72 2.57
C HIS A 19 3.34 7.94 4.07
N GLY A 20 4.57 8.12 4.54
CA GLY A 20 4.88 8.30 5.95
C GLY A 20 5.02 6.97 6.69
N ALA A 21 5.91 6.95 7.72
CA ALA A 21 6.20 5.73 8.47
C ALA A 21 4.96 5.17 9.20
N ALA A 22 4.03 6.05 9.59
CA ALA A 22 2.79 5.65 10.25
C ALA A 22 1.58 5.68 9.30
N GLY A 23 1.81 5.73 7.99
CA GLY A 23 0.75 5.80 7.00
C GLY A 23 0.11 7.18 6.86
N ILE A 24 0.69 8.20 7.49
CA ILE A 24 0.26 9.59 7.38
C ILE A 24 1.30 10.33 6.56
N SER A 25 0.91 10.78 5.38
CA SER A 25 1.82 11.48 4.47
C SER A 25 2.03 12.92 4.91
N SER A 26 3.27 13.41 4.82
CA SER A 26 3.57 14.83 5.00
C SER A 26 3.53 15.60 3.67
N VAL A 27 3.32 14.92 2.55
CA VAL A 27 3.26 15.51 1.23
C VAL A 27 1.84 15.39 0.70
N GLU A 28 1.22 16.51 0.35
CA GLU A 28 -0.20 16.56 0.00
C GLU A 28 -0.57 15.67 -1.18
N MET A 29 0.33 15.53 -2.17
CA MET A 29 0.04 14.72 -3.35
C MET A 29 0.09 13.21 -3.09
N TYR A 30 0.59 12.76 -1.94
CA TYR A 30 0.61 11.35 -1.57
C TYR A 30 -0.48 11.10 -0.53
N PRO A 31 -1.41 10.15 -0.77
CA PRO A 31 -2.51 9.92 0.16
C PRO A 31 -2.07 9.24 1.45
N ASN A 32 -2.80 9.51 2.51
CA ASN A 32 -2.65 8.76 3.75
C ASN A 32 -3.16 7.33 3.56
N LEU A 33 -2.46 6.37 4.15
CA LEU A 33 -2.85 4.95 4.11
C LEU A 33 -3.40 4.49 5.45
N ALA A 34 -3.06 5.19 6.54
CA ALA A 34 -3.50 4.82 7.88
C ALA A 34 -5.02 4.88 7.99
N GLY A 35 -5.62 3.82 8.55
CA GLY A 35 -7.05 3.76 8.77
C GLY A 35 -7.90 3.50 7.55
N GLN A 36 -7.30 3.26 6.38
CA GLN A 36 -8.04 2.90 5.18
C GLN A 36 -8.67 1.50 5.33
N LYS A 37 -9.79 1.29 4.65
CA LYS A 37 -10.44 -0.02 4.64
C LYS A 37 -9.54 -1.06 3.97
N LYS A 38 -9.40 -2.22 4.61
CA LYS A 38 -8.53 -3.28 4.13
C LYS A 38 -8.84 -3.71 2.70
N THR A 39 -10.11 -3.94 2.38
CA THR A 39 -10.52 -4.35 1.03
C THR A 39 -10.14 -3.31 -0.02
N TYR A 40 -10.32 -2.03 0.30
CA TYR A 40 -9.90 -0.94 -0.59
C TYR A 40 -8.40 -0.98 -0.83
N LEU A 41 -7.59 -1.18 0.22
CA LEU A 41 -6.14 -1.24 0.11
C LEU A 41 -5.70 -2.44 -0.75
N VAL A 42 -6.27 -3.61 -0.53
CA VAL A 42 -5.97 -4.82 -1.32
C VAL A 42 -6.28 -4.57 -2.79
N ASN A 43 -7.46 -4.05 -3.09
CA ASN A 43 -7.88 -3.81 -4.47
C ASN A 43 -7.02 -2.75 -5.14
N SER A 44 -6.64 -1.69 -4.42
CA SER A 44 -5.79 -0.63 -4.95
C SER A 44 -4.38 -1.13 -5.26
N LEU A 45 -3.78 -1.89 -4.34
CA LEU A 45 -2.44 -2.45 -4.56
C LEU A 45 -2.43 -3.44 -5.73
N LYS A 46 -3.44 -4.29 -5.83
CA LYS A 46 -3.59 -5.20 -6.97
C LYS A 46 -3.78 -4.45 -8.29
N ALA A 47 -4.56 -3.37 -8.27
CA ALA A 47 -4.79 -2.56 -9.47
C ALA A 47 -3.50 -1.91 -9.95
N TYR A 48 -2.65 -1.41 -9.05
CA TYR A 48 -1.34 -0.88 -9.43
C TYR A 48 -0.42 -1.99 -9.94
N LYS A 49 -0.36 -3.13 -9.25
CA LYS A 49 0.48 -4.26 -9.64
C LYS A 49 0.11 -4.76 -11.04
N ASN A 50 -1.19 -4.83 -11.34
CA ASN A 50 -1.70 -5.29 -12.63
C ASN A 50 -1.77 -4.17 -13.68
N LYS A 51 -1.32 -2.95 -13.31
CA LYS A 51 -1.32 -1.75 -14.17
C LYS A 51 -2.72 -1.32 -14.62
N ALA A 52 -3.75 -1.72 -13.87
CA ALA A 52 -5.13 -1.28 -14.12
C ALA A 52 -5.33 0.18 -13.73
N ARG A 53 -4.57 0.68 -12.73
CA ARG A 53 -4.52 2.10 -12.40
C ARG A 53 -3.27 2.71 -13.02
N ASN A 54 -3.45 3.58 -13.99
CA ASN A 54 -2.35 4.07 -14.82
C ASN A 54 -2.43 5.55 -15.17
N GLY A 55 -3.24 6.33 -14.48
CA GLY A 55 -3.33 7.78 -14.68
C GLY A 55 -2.35 8.56 -13.81
N GLY A 56 -1.93 9.75 -14.26
CA GLY A 56 -1.10 10.66 -13.49
C GLY A 56 0.18 10.01 -13.00
N MET A 57 0.39 10.02 -11.66
CA MET A 57 1.59 9.46 -11.04
C MET A 57 1.46 7.99 -10.65
N ALA A 58 0.45 7.29 -11.18
CA ALA A 58 0.25 5.86 -10.89
C ALA A 58 1.45 5.00 -11.27
N MET A 59 2.27 5.43 -12.23
CA MET A 59 3.48 4.72 -12.64
C MET A 59 4.43 4.48 -11.46
N ILE A 60 4.51 5.42 -10.52
CA ILE A 60 5.34 5.27 -9.32
C ILE A 60 4.85 4.10 -8.49
N MET A 61 3.53 4.03 -8.25
CA MET A 61 2.93 2.93 -7.49
C MET A 61 3.01 1.60 -8.24
N GLN A 62 2.90 1.62 -9.57
CA GLN A 62 3.11 0.42 -10.37
C GLN A 62 4.51 -0.16 -10.13
N ALA A 63 5.54 0.67 -10.15
CA ALA A 63 6.91 0.24 -9.89
C ALA A 63 7.07 -0.34 -8.49
N GLN A 64 6.45 0.29 -7.48
CA GLN A 64 6.56 -0.16 -6.09
C GLN A 64 5.82 -1.47 -5.83
N THR A 65 4.79 -1.79 -6.62
CA THR A 65 3.96 -2.98 -6.39
C THR A 65 4.33 -4.18 -7.26
N THR A 66 5.19 -3.99 -8.25
CA THR A 66 5.53 -5.04 -9.23
C THR A 66 5.99 -6.34 -8.57
N ASN A 67 6.82 -6.25 -7.53
CA ASN A 67 7.42 -7.41 -6.87
C ASN A 67 6.66 -7.89 -5.64
N LEU A 68 5.50 -7.30 -5.34
CA LEU A 68 4.68 -7.74 -4.21
C LEU A 68 3.92 -9.02 -4.56
N SER A 69 3.98 -10.01 -3.67
CA SER A 69 3.10 -11.18 -3.76
C SER A 69 1.69 -10.80 -3.28
N ASP A 70 0.71 -11.65 -3.56
CA ASP A 70 -0.64 -11.47 -3.02
C ASP A 70 -0.63 -11.47 -1.50
N GLN A 71 0.22 -12.29 -0.87
CA GLN A 71 0.37 -12.31 0.59
C GLN A 71 0.96 -10.99 1.09
N ASP A 72 1.96 -10.43 0.40
CA ASP A 72 2.52 -9.12 0.74
C ASP A 72 1.45 -8.03 0.71
N ILE A 73 0.60 -8.06 -0.30
CA ILE A 73 -0.52 -7.11 -0.46
C ILE A 73 -1.49 -7.24 0.71
N ASP A 74 -1.88 -8.47 1.06
CA ASP A 74 -2.78 -8.70 2.19
C ASP A 74 -2.15 -8.23 3.50
N ASN A 75 -0.86 -8.48 3.70
CA ASN A 75 -0.13 -8.08 4.90
C ASN A 75 -0.02 -6.55 5.01
N LEU A 76 0.30 -5.86 3.91
CA LEU A 76 0.34 -4.40 3.87
C LEU A 76 -1.03 -3.79 4.15
N ALA A 77 -2.08 -4.36 3.55
CA ALA A 77 -3.44 -3.90 3.77
C ALA A 77 -3.86 -4.09 5.23
N ALA A 78 -3.51 -5.22 5.84
CA ALA A 78 -3.78 -5.47 7.26
C ALA A 78 -3.05 -4.46 8.15
N TYR A 79 -1.80 -4.16 7.84
CA TYR A 79 -1.02 -3.19 8.61
C TYR A 79 -1.64 -1.80 8.54
N TYR A 80 -1.82 -1.24 7.33
CA TYR A 80 -2.31 0.13 7.20
C TYR A 80 -3.75 0.29 7.68
N SER A 81 -4.61 -0.70 7.47
CA SER A 81 -6.00 -0.62 7.95
C SER A 81 -6.09 -0.67 9.49
N SER A 82 -5.06 -1.16 10.17
CA SER A 82 -5.02 -1.23 11.62
C SER A 82 -4.54 0.07 12.30
N LEU A 83 -4.02 1.00 11.53
CA LEU A 83 -3.45 2.25 12.06
C LEU A 83 -4.48 3.35 12.34
#